data_9da4f9c84e6d9c1c7e2ed97271cda89c
#
_entry.id   9da4f9c84e6d9c1c7e2ed97271cda89c
#
_cell.length_a   1.000
_cell.length_b   1.000
_cell.length_c   1.000
_cell.angle_alpha   90.00
_cell.angle_beta   90.00
_cell.angle_gamma   90.00
#
_symmetry.space_group_name_H-M   'P 1'
#
loop_
_entity.id
_entity.type
_entity.pdbx_description
1 polymer ?
#
loop_
_entity_poly.entity_id
_entity_poly.type
_entity_poly.pdbx_seq_one_letter_code
_entity_poly.pdbx_strand_id
1 'polypeptide(L)'
;MDTPYQPAAHARRSPGDLTARWTLDDIPWDQFDRSRLDPGLISLAKAAALVERNADAYTEYLTRVFRDDEAFCAAARNWAVEEVQHGEALGRWAELADPEFDFRGAFRRFQEGYHLPLDAEQSVRGSRAGELMARCIVEIGTSSYYSALRDRTEEPVLREVCRRIASDEFRHFKLFYSHMRRYLEPERLGRWGRLRIGLARIGESEDDELAYAFYAASGTSAPYDRQTNTHAYARLAYAVYRREHVYRALAMMLKAMGLPPHGMLNTGLAAAATRFLRWRVARLSAA
;
A
#
# COMPACT_ATOMS: atom_id res chain seq x y z
N MET A 1 -0.77 11.26 35.43
CA MET A 1 0.63 11.77 35.32
C MET A 1 1.16 11.18 34.04
N ASP A 2 1.04 11.92 32.95
CA ASP A 2 1.43 11.48 31.61
C ASP A 2 2.92 11.76 31.43
N THR A 3 3.67 10.68 31.21
CA THR A 3 5.10 10.79 30.87
C THR A 3 5.18 11.20 29.40
N PRO A 4 5.86 12.30 29.06
CA PRO A 4 6.02 12.71 27.67
C PRO A 4 6.89 11.69 26.91
N TYR A 5 6.50 11.40 25.68
CA TYR A 5 7.24 10.58 24.72
C TYR A 5 8.69 11.08 24.59
N GLN A 6 9.65 10.29 25.05
CA GLN A 6 11.06 10.49 24.72
C GLN A 6 11.38 9.67 23.46
N PRO A 7 11.88 10.29 22.38
CA PRO A 7 12.39 9.52 21.24
C PRO A 7 13.58 8.70 21.70
N ALA A 8 13.57 7.41 21.32
CA ALA A 8 14.66 6.48 21.61
C ALA A 8 15.98 7.01 21.04
N ALA A 9 17.02 7.04 21.89
CA ALA A 9 18.36 7.49 21.54
C ALA A 9 18.92 6.65 20.37
N HIS A 10 19.57 7.33 19.44
CA HIS A 10 20.24 6.78 18.26
C HIS A 10 21.18 5.62 18.64
N ALA A 11 20.73 4.38 18.42
CA ALA A 11 21.62 3.23 18.42
C ALA A 11 22.49 3.29 17.14
N ARG A 12 23.81 3.27 17.32
CA ARG A 12 24.78 3.21 16.21
C ARG A 12 24.55 1.92 15.42
N ARG A 13 24.32 2.05 14.13
CA ARG A 13 24.05 0.96 13.18
C ARG A 13 25.22 -0.03 13.16
N SER A 14 24.95 -1.34 13.32
CA SER A 14 25.91 -2.42 13.05
C SER A 14 25.89 -2.77 11.56
N PRO A 15 27.04 -3.14 10.94
CA PRO A 15 27.06 -3.62 9.56
C PRO A 15 26.38 -4.99 9.48
N GLY A 16 25.12 -5.02 9.07
CA GLY A 16 24.27 -6.22 9.00
C GLY A 16 22.82 -5.97 9.42
N ASP A 17 22.52 -4.86 10.07
CA ASP A 17 21.17 -4.42 10.36
C ASP A 17 20.51 -3.96 9.06
N LEU A 18 19.51 -4.72 8.65
CA LEU A 18 18.65 -4.44 7.52
C LEU A 18 17.74 -3.26 7.86
N THR A 19 18.24 -2.07 7.59
CA THR A 19 17.59 -0.81 7.98
C THR A 19 16.87 -0.22 6.79
N ALA A 20 15.68 0.30 7.06
CA ALA A 20 15.01 1.24 6.18
C ALA A 20 16.02 2.29 5.67
N ARG A 21 15.95 2.63 4.38
CA ARG A 21 16.89 3.57 3.74
C ARG A 21 16.76 4.99 4.24
N TRP A 22 15.67 5.28 4.89
CA TRP A 22 15.36 6.56 5.51
C TRP A 22 14.66 6.30 6.86
N THR A 23 14.58 7.29 7.68
CA THR A 23 13.90 7.27 8.98
C THR A 23 12.92 8.45 9.05
N LEU A 24 12.08 8.48 10.06
CA LEU A 24 11.19 9.62 10.30
C LEU A 24 11.96 10.93 10.50
N ASP A 25 13.21 10.88 10.98
CA ASP A 25 14.06 12.06 11.17
C ASP A 25 14.55 12.64 9.83
N ASP A 26 14.51 11.87 8.74
CA ASP A 26 14.88 12.33 7.40
C ASP A 26 13.73 13.10 6.71
N ILE A 27 12.55 13.17 7.32
CA ILE A 27 11.39 13.91 6.81
C ILE A 27 11.47 15.36 7.30
N PRO A 28 11.33 16.36 6.42
CA PRO A 28 11.41 17.77 6.77
C PRO A 28 10.11 18.27 7.44
N TRP A 29 9.83 17.81 8.67
CA TRP A 29 8.60 18.12 9.41
C TRP A 29 8.40 19.61 9.65
N ASP A 30 9.48 20.37 9.71
CA ASP A 30 9.52 21.84 9.85
C ASP A 30 8.97 22.58 8.63
N GLN A 31 8.87 21.92 7.48
CA GLN A 31 8.29 22.47 6.25
C GLN A 31 6.78 22.23 6.13
N PHE A 32 6.13 21.67 7.18
CA PHE A 32 4.69 21.44 7.15
C PHE A 32 3.91 22.73 6.97
N ASP A 33 3.05 22.78 5.94
CA ASP A 33 2.27 23.96 5.56
C ASP A 33 0.76 23.66 5.60
N ARG A 34 0.12 24.05 6.70
CA ARG A 34 -1.31 23.87 6.90
C ARG A 34 -2.18 24.53 5.84
N SER A 35 -1.70 25.62 5.21
CA SER A 35 -2.45 26.35 4.18
C SER A 35 -2.60 25.57 2.88
N ARG A 36 -1.81 24.51 2.67
CA ARG A 36 -1.80 23.66 1.47
C ARG A 36 -2.46 22.29 1.66
N LEU A 37 -3.17 22.12 2.76
CA LEU A 37 -3.88 20.88 3.04
C LEU A 37 -5.08 20.70 2.11
N ASP A 38 -5.26 19.47 1.64
CA ASP A 38 -6.43 19.01 0.90
C ASP A 38 -7.18 17.97 1.76
N PRO A 39 -8.47 18.25 2.14
CA PRO A 39 -9.23 17.35 3.02
C PRO A 39 -9.36 15.93 2.47
N GLY A 40 -9.44 15.76 1.14
CA GLY A 40 -9.49 14.45 0.51
C GLY A 40 -8.19 13.69 0.70
N LEU A 41 -7.03 14.38 0.57
CA LEU A 41 -5.72 13.76 0.79
C LEU A 41 -5.48 13.43 2.27
N ILE A 42 -6.02 14.23 3.20
CA ILE A 42 -5.97 13.90 4.64
C ILE A 42 -6.68 12.57 4.90
N SER A 43 -7.91 12.41 4.40
CA SER A 43 -8.69 11.18 4.57
C SER A 43 -7.99 9.96 3.95
N LEU A 44 -7.39 10.13 2.77
CA LEU A 44 -6.62 9.07 2.10
C LEU A 44 -5.35 8.70 2.86
N ALA A 45 -4.60 9.68 3.37
CA ALA A 45 -3.38 9.44 4.13
C ALA A 45 -3.67 8.75 5.48
N LYS A 46 -4.75 9.13 6.17
CA LYS A 46 -5.20 8.47 7.40
C LYS A 46 -5.49 6.97 7.15
N ALA A 47 -6.27 6.65 6.13
CA ALA A 47 -6.59 5.26 5.80
C ALA A 47 -5.33 4.47 5.40
N ALA A 48 -4.48 5.05 4.56
CA ALA A 48 -3.21 4.45 4.15
C ALA A 48 -2.30 4.17 5.34
N ALA A 49 -2.20 5.10 6.32
CA ALA A 49 -1.40 4.89 7.51
C ALA A 49 -1.79 3.63 8.30
N LEU A 50 -3.09 3.31 8.37
CA LEU A 50 -3.58 2.12 9.07
C LEU A 50 -3.21 0.83 8.33
N VAL A 51 -3.36 0.82 7.00
CA VAL A 51 -3.04 -0.35 6.17
C VAL A 51 -1.55 -0.65 6.20
N GLU A 52 -0.69 0.35 5.96
CA GLU A 52 0.77 0.20 6.00
C GLU A 52 1.26 -0.28 7.38
N ARG A 53 0.70 0.31 8.45
CA ARG A 53 1.07 -0.08 9.83
C ARG A 53 0.73 -1.53 10.16
N ASN A 54 -0.18 -2.16 9.42
CA ASN A 54 -0.62 -3.55 9.65
C ASN A 54 0.30 -4.61 9.02
N ALA A 55 1.45 -4.25 8.53
CA ALA A 55 2.38 -5.15 7.82
C ALA A 55 2.85 -6.35 8.65
N ASP A 56 2.89 -6.25 9.99
CA ASP A 56 3.27 -7.34 10.87
C ASP A 56 2.36 -8.57 10.67
N ALA A 57 1.04 -8.36 10.55
CA ALA A 57 0.07 -9.43 10.31
C ALA A 57 0.31 -10.13 8.95
N TYR A 58 0.60 -9.35 7.91
CA TYR A 58 0.95 -9.91 6.60
C TYR A 58 2.25 -10.69 6.63
N THR A 59 3.24 -10.21 7.38
CA THR A 59 4.53 -10.90 7.53
C THR A 59 4.38 -12.22 8.24
N GLU A 60 3.54 -12.30 9.27
CA GLU A 60 3.23 -13.57 9.94
C GLU A 60 2.65 -14.59 8.97
N TYR A 61 1.66 -14.20 8.18
CA TYR A 61 1.10 -15.04 7.12
C TYR A 61 2.15 -15.48 6.10
N LEU A 62 2.92 -14.55 5.55
CA LEU A 62 3.93 -14.86 4.53
C LEU A 62 5.01 -15.78 5.06
N THR A 63 5.52 -15.57 6.29
CA THR A 63 6.56 -16.42 6.86
C THR A 63 6.06 -17.83 7.20
N ARG A 64 4.76 -18.02 7.44
CA ARG A 64 4.16 -19.36 7.54
C ARG A 64 4.10 -20.08 6.20
N VAL A 65 3.62 -19.40 5.15
CA VAL A 65 3.53 -19.97 3.79
C VAL A 65 4.91 -20.35 3.24
N PHE A 66 5.95 -19.57 3.57
CA PHE A 66 7.32 -19.74 3.06
C PHE A 66 8.30 -20.23 4.13
N ARG A 67 7.82 -20.94 5.16
CA ARG A 67 8.60 -21.31 6.36
C ARG A 67 9.93 -22.03 6.09
N ASP A 68 10.06 -22.70 4.95
CA ASP A 68 11.26 -23.42 4.50
C ASP A 68 12.14 -22.59 3.54
N ASP A 69 11.77 -21.33 3.23
CA ASP A 69 12.57 -20.39 2.47
C ASP A 69 13.09 -19.28 3.40
N GLU A 70 14.19 -19.55 4.11
CA GLU A 70 14.80 -18.62 5.06
C GLU A 70 15.14 -17.27 4.40
N ALA A 71 15.60 -17.29 3.14
CA ALA A 71 15.97 -16.08 2.41
C ALA A 71 14.74 -15.21 2.13
N PHE A 72 13.60 -15.80 1.76
CA PHE A 72 12.36 -15.06 1.60
C PHE A 72 11.82 -14.59 2.95
N CYS A 73 11.83 -15.44 3.99
CA CYS A 73 11.36 -15.05 5.32
C CYS A 73 12.14 -13.86 5.88
N ALA A 74 13.47 -13.84 5.71
CA ALA A 74 14.29 -12.71 6.10
C ALA A 74 13.93 -11.45 5.31
N ALA A 75 13.76 -11.57 3.98
CA ALA A 75 13.35 -10.46 3.13
C ALA A 75 11.96 -9.91 3.50
N ALA A 76 10.99 -10.78 3.83
CA ALA A 76 9.64 -10.38 4.25
C ALA A 76 9.66 -9.62 5.59
N ARG A 77 10.47 -10.06 6.56
CA ARG A 77 10.62 -9.32 7.83
C ARG A 77 11.19 -7.91 7.63
N ASN A 78 12.14 -7.77 6.70
CA ASN A 78 12.71 -6.46 6.39
C ASN A 78 11.72 -5.55 5.67
N TRP A 79 10.96 -6.12 4.73
CA TRP A 79 9.85 -5.45 4.08
C TRP A 79 8.86 -4.91 5.13
N ALA A 80 8.46 -5.72 6.12
CA ALA A 80 7.54 -5.27 7.17
C ALA A 80 8.07 -4.09 7.99
N VAL A 81 9.37 -4.02 8.27
CA VAL A 81 9.97 -2.87 8.98
C VAL A 81 9.79 -1.58 8.17
N GLU A 82 9.98 -1.65 6.85
CA GLU A 82 9.78 -0.49 5.97
C GLU A 82 8.31 -0.09 5.90
N GLU A 83 7.37 -1.05 5.79
CA GLU A 83 5.92 -0.78 5.78
C GLU A 83 5.42 -0.15 7.08
N VAL A 84 5.85 -0.69 8.23
CA VAL A 84 5.53 -0.10 9.54
C VAL A 84 6.00 1.35 9.59
N GLN A 85 7.19 1.65 9.09
CA GLN A 85 7.71 3.02 9.01
C GLN A 85 6.87 3.90 8.08
N HIS A 86 6.38 3.36 6.95
CA HIS A 86 5.45 4.07 6.06
C HIS A 86 4.18 4.49 6.82
N GLY A 87 3.59 3.54 7.55
CA GLY A 87 2.42 3.79 8.39
C GLY A 87 2.66 4.86 9.46
N GLU A 88 3.81 4.81 10.16
CA GLU A 88 4.18 5.80 11.17
C GLU A 88 4.42 7.19 10.56
N ALA A 89 5.05 7.28 9.39
CA ALA A 89 5.27 8.56 8.71
C ALA A 89 3.95 9.21 8.26
N LEU A 90 3.05 8.41 7.66
CA LEU A 90 1.72 8.88 7.24
C LEU A 90 0.85 9.24 8.46
N GLY A 91 0.90 8.42 9.54
CA GLY A 91 0.18 8.67 10.78
C GLY A 91 0.60 10.00 11.42
N ARG A 92 1.91 10.22 11.58
CA ARG A 92 2.45 11.48 12.10
C ARG A 92 2.05 12.69 11.25
N TRP A 93 2.11 12.55 9.93
CA TRP A 93 1.65 13.62 9.03
C TRP A 93 0.15 13.88 9.21
N ALA A 94 -0.66 12.83 9.32
CA ALA A 94 -2.11 12.94 9.48
C ALA A 94 -2.49 13.62 10.80
N GLU A 95 -1.78 13.37 11.90
CA GLU A 95 -1.96 14.07 13.19
C GLU A 95 -1.56 15.54 13.11
N LEU A 96 -0.54 15.90 12.33
CA LEU A 96 -0.21 17.30 12.05
C LEU A 96 -1.30 17.99 11.22
N ALA A 97 -1.86 17.28 10.23
CA ALA A 97 -2.89 17.80 9.35
C ALA A 97 -4.25 17.94 10.04
N ASP A 98 -4.59 17.00 10.90
CA ASP A 98 -5.81 16.97 11.70
C ASP A 98 -5.46 16.66 13.17
N PRO A 99 -5.37 17.67 14.03
CA PRO A 99 -5.02 17.50 15.45
C PRO A 99 -6.01 16.69 16.29
N GLU A 100 -7.23 16.46 15.80
CA GLU A 100 -8.21 15.60 16.47
C GLU A 100 -8.04 14.10 16.09
N PHE A 101 -7.19 13.81 15.14
CA PHE A 101 -6.91 12.44 14.72
C PHE A 101 -5.95 11.74 15.69
N ASP A 102 -6.43 10.71 16.36
CA ASP A 102 -5.63 9.79 17.17
C ASP A 102 -5.25 8.57 16.30
N PHE A 103 -4.04 8.59 15.73
CA PHE A 103 -3.53 7.51 14.87
C PHE A 103 -3.50 6.17 15.60
N ARG A 104 -3.04 6.15 16.86
CA ARG A 104 -2.96 4.90 17.63
C ARG A 104 -4.34 4.34 17.96
N GLY A 105 -5.28 5.20 18.33
CA GLY A 105 -6.67 4.79 18.56
C GLY A 105 -7.35 4.30 17.30
N ALA A 106 -7.13 4.97 16.16
CA ALA A 106 -7.64 4.54 14.87
C ALA A 106 -7.06 3.18 14.45
N PHE A 107 -5.75 2.96 14.68
CA PHE A 107 -5.11 1.68 14.37
C PHE A 107 -5.64 0.53 15.24
N ARG A 108 -5.89 0.76 16.53
CA ARG A 108 -6.55 -0.25 17.38
C ARG A 108 -7.95 -0.61 16.85
N ARG A 109 -8.77 0.40 16.52
CA ARG A 109 -10.11 0.15 15.90
C ARG A 109 -10.00 -0.64 14.60
N PHE A 110 -9.00 -0.34 13.79
CA PHE A 110 -8.74 -1.07 12.54
C PHE A 110 -8.40 -2.53 12.83
N GLN A 111 -7.51 -2.82 13.77
CA GLN A 111 -7.13 -4.19 14.14
C GLN A 111 -8.28 -4.99 14.78
N GLU A 112 -9.18 -4.34 15.52
CA GLU A 112 -10.34 -4.98 16.13
C GLU A 112 -11.39 -5.43 15.11
N GLY A 113 -11.49 -4.77 13.98
CA GLY A 113 -12.54 -5.06 12.99
C GLY A 113 -12.05 -5.65 11.67
N TYR A 114 -10.74 -5.69 11.43
CA TYR A 114 -10.17 -6.29 10.24
C TYR A 114 -9.15 -7.37 10.61
N HIS A 115 -9.39 -8.59 10.13
CA HIS A 115 -8.54 -9.74 10.43
C HIS A 115 -8.10 -10.46 9.16
N LEU A 116 -6.82 -10.82 9.12
CA LEU A 116 -6.26 -11.70 8.09
C LEU A 116 -6.41 -13.17 8.50
N PRO A 117 -6.50 -14.11 7.53
CA PRO A 117 -6.53 -15.55 7.82
C PRO A 117 -5.12 -16.05 8.20
N LEU A 118 -4.66 -15.68 9.39
CA LEU A 118 -3.29 -15.99 9.87
C LEU A 118 -3.02 -17.48 10.08
N ASP A 119 -4.06 -18.31 10.20
CA ASP A 119 -3.94 -19.76 10.44
C ASP A 119 -3.62 -20.56 9.16
N ALA A 120 -3.56 -19.91 7.99
CA ALA A 120 -3.28 -20.58 6.74
C ALA A 120 -1.79 -21.00 6.65
N GLU A 121 -1.53 -22.29 6.60
CA GLU A 121 -0.18 -22.86 6.37
C GLU A 121 0.22 -22.90 4.89
N GLN A 122 -0.74 -22.70 3.99
CA GLN A 122 -0.56 -22.69 2.55
C GLN A 122 -1.13 -21.40 1.96
N SER A 123 -0.57 -21.01 0.82
CA SER A 123 -1.05 -19.81 0.11
C SER A 123 -2.53 -19.93 -0.26
N VAL A 124 -3.31 -18.92 0.11
CA VAL A 124 -4.71 -18.77 -0.34
C VAL A 124 -4.82 -18.57 -1.87
N ARG A 125 -3.69 -18.34 -2.56
CA ARG A 125 -3.60 -18.22 -4.02
C ARG A 125 -3.28 -19.56 -4.70
N GLY A 126 -3.25 -20.67 -3.94
CA GLY A 126 -3.04 -22.01 -4.42
C GLY A 126 -1.58 -22.40 -4.65
N SER A 127 -0.63 -21.48 -4.61
CA SER A 127 0.81 -21.74 -4.74
C SER A 127 1.64 -20.55 -4.25
N ARG A 128 2.94 -20.78 -3.95
CA ARG A 128 3.88 -19.71 -3.57
C ARG A 128 4.12 -18.71 -4.68
N ALA A 129 4.27 -19.19 -5.93
CA ALA A 129 4.35 -18.28 -7.08
C ALA A 129 3.08 -17.45 -7.24
N GLY A 130 1.92 -18.03 -6.95
CA GLY A 130 0.63 -17.32 -6.97
C GLY A 130 0.54 -16.25 -5.89
N GLU A 131 1.01 -16.56 -4.68
CA GLU A 131 1.07 -15.59 -3.58
C GLU A 131 1.96 -14.39 -3.93
N LEU A 132 3.18 -14.67 -4.41
CA LEU A 132 4.11 -13.62 -4.79
C LEU A 132 3.64 -12.82 -6.01
N MET A 133 2.86 -13.45 -6.92
CA MET A 133 2.18 -12.72 -8.00
C MET A 133 1.15 -11.73 -7.45
N ALA A 134 0.33 -12.16 -6.46
CA ALA A 134 -0.64 -11.29 -5.81
C ALA A 134 0.06 -10.14 -5.06
N ARG A 135 1.16 -10.42 -4.34
CA ARG A 135 1.97 -9.38 -3.70
C ARG A 135 2.53 -8.39 -4.71
N CYS A 136 3.07 -8.85 -5.85
CA CYS A 136 3.49 -7.95 -6.92
C CYS A 136 2.39 -6.97 -7.34
N ILE A 137 1.11 -7.41 -7.41
CA ILE A 137 -0.01 -6.52 -7.76
C ILE A 137 -0.26 -5.48 -6.66
N VAL A 138 -0.13 -5.87 -5.39
CA VAL A 138 -0.24 -4.93 -4.26
C VAL A 138 0.81 -3.83 -4.38
N GLU A 139 2.09 -4.19 -4.48
CA GLU A 139 3.21 -3.24 -4.57
C GLU A 139 3.14 -2.33 -5.81
N ILE A 140 2.56 -2.83 -6.91
CA ILE A 140 2.27 -2.01 -8.09
C ILE A 140 1.17 -0.98 -7.76
N GLY A 141 0.14 -1.41 -7.04
CA GLY A 141 -0.94 -0.55 -6.59
C GLY A 141 -0.43 0.57 -5.69
N THR A 142 0.31 0.22 -4.63
CA THR A 142 0.84 1.17 -3.64
C THR A 142 1.88 2.10 -4.25
N SER A 143 2.85 1.60 -5.06
CA SER A 143 3.82 2.47 -5.76
C SER A 143 3.15 3.49 -6.69
N SER A 144 2.09 3.08 -7.38
CA SER A 144 1.30 3.94 -8.25
C SER A 144 0.48 4.95 -7.45
N TYR A 145 -0.13 4.51 -6.35
CA TYR A 145 -0.94 5.33 -5.45
C TYR A 145 -0.10 6.44 -4.80
N TYR A 146 1.02 6.10 -4.17
CA TYR A 146 1.89 7.12 -3.57
C TYR A 146 2.54 8.04 -4.60
N SER A 147 2.84 7.55 -5.81
CA SER A 147 3.24 8.43 -6.90
C SER A 147 2.14 9.44 -7.28
N ALA A 148 0.88 9.00 -7.28
CA ALA A 148 -0.26 9.86 -7.60
C ALA A 148 -0.54 10.88 -6.48
N LEU A 149 -0.47 10.46 -5.21
CA LEU A 149 -0.59 11.36 -4.05
C LEU A 149 0.50 12.42 -4.05
N ARG A 150 1.77 12.03 -4.28
CA ARG A 150 2.91 12.94 -4.40
C ARG A 150 2.68 14.02 -5.46
N ASP A 151 2.17 13.61 -6.63
CA ASP A 151 1.97 14.52 -7.76
C ASP A 151 0.68 15.35 -7.62
N ARG A 152 -0.20 15.00 -6.70
CA ARG A 152 -1.46 15.70 -6.42
C ARG A 152 -1.34 16.70 -5.28
N THR A 153 -0.58 16.36 -4.24
CA THR A 153 -0.44 17.22 -3.05
C THR A 153 0.40 18.47 -3.33
N GLU A 154 -0.02 19.60 -2.77
CA GLU A 154 0.77 20.83 -2.73
C GLU A 154 1.53 20.96 -1.40
N GLU A 155 1.16 20.19 -0.37
CA GLU A 155 1.78 20.18 0.94
C GLU A 155 3.15 19.50 0.88
N PRO A 156 4.25 20.19 1.25
CA PRO A 156 5.61 19.72 0.98
C PRO A 156 6.00 18.46 1.76
N VAL A 157 5.55 18.31 3.01
CA VAL A 157 5.89 17.15 3.84
C VAL A 157 5.18 15.90 3.32
N LEU A 158 3.89 15.95 3.01
CA LEU A 158 3.18 14.83 2.39
C LEU A 158 3.82 14.43 1.06
N ARG A 159 4.22 15.41 0.26
CA ARG A 159 4.91 15.16 -1.01
C ARG A 159 6.20 14.38 -0.80
N GLU A 160 7.00 14.74 0.19
CA GLU A 160 8.25 14.05 0.49
C GLU A 160 8.01 12.64 1.06
N VAL A 161 7.06 12.49 2.00
CA VAL A 161 6.65 11.18 2.52
C VAL A 161 6.22 10.27 1.38
N CYS A 162 5.28 10.71 0.54
CA CYS A 162 4.80 9.91 -0.60
C CYS A 162 5.91 9.61 -1.62
N ARG A 163 6.88 10.52 -1.82
CA ARG A 163 8.02 10.29 -2.70
C ARG A 163 8.90 9.15 -2.20
N ARG A 164 9.17 9.11 -0.89
CA ARG A 164 9.98 8.06 -0.26
C ARG A 164 9.26 6.73 -0.29
N ILE A 165 8.01 6.69 0.16
CA ILE A 165 7.19 5.48 0.12
C ILE A 165 7.09 4.93 -1.31
N ALA A 166 6.74 5.75 -2.30
CA ALA A 166 6.67 5.29 -3.69
C ALA A 166 7.98 4.67 -4.19
N SER A 167 9.13 5.20 -3.75
CA SER A 167 10.44 4.63 -4.09
C SER A 167 10.66 3.25 -3.46
N ASP A 168 10.20 3.08 -2.23
CA ASP A 168 10.29 1.82 -1.50
C ASP A 168 9.37 0.77 -2.12
N GLU A 169 8.12 1.12 -2.44
CA GLU A 169 7.17 0.25 -3.12
C GLU A 169 7.67 -0.30 -4.47
N PHE A 170 8.42 0.51 -5.24
CA PHE A 170 9.10 0.01 -6.44
C PHE A 170 10.18 -1.03 -6.12
N ARG A 171 10.84 -0.93 -4.96
CA ARG A 171 11.81 -1.93 -4.49
C ARG A 171 11.13 -3.19 -3.96
N HIS A 172 10.02 -3.02 -3.23
CA HIS A 172 9.18 -4.11 -2.77
C HIS A 172 8.63 -4.94 -3.92
N PHE A 173 8.16 -4.28 -4.98
CA PHE A 173 7.82 -4.99 -6.22
C PHE A 173 8.98 -5.82 -6.76
N LYS A 174 10.20 -5.27 -6.83
CA LYS A 174 11.37 -6.02 -7.30
C LYS A 174 11.71 -7.20 -6.40
N LEU A 175 11.57 -7.03 -5.09
CA LEU A 175 11.77 -8.08 -4.09
C LEU A 175 10.81 -9.23 -4.37
N PHE A 176 9.51 -9.00 -4.33
CA PHE A 176 8.50 -10.04 -4.56
C PHE A 176 8.59 -10.65 -5.95
N TYR A 177 8.83 -9.85 -6.98
CA TYR A 177 9.01 -10.32 -8.35
C TYR A 177 10.24 -11.24 -8.50
N SER A 178 11.35 -10.91 -7.84
CA SER A 178 12.57 -11.74 -7.86
C SER A 178 12.36 -13.08 -7.20
N HIS A 179 11.69 -13.09 -6.04
CA HIS A 179 11.34 -14.32 -5.35
C HIS A 179 10.29 -15.13 -6.12
N MET A 180 9.27 -14.49 -6.70
CA MET A 180 8.28 -15.17 -7.56
C MET A 180 8.94 -15.97 -8.68
N ARG A 181 9.94 -15.40 -9.34
CA ARG A 181 10.64 -16.06 -10.44
C ARG A 181 11.27 -17.39 -10.05
N ARG A 182 11.69 -17.57 -8.78
CA ARG A 182 12.26 -18.83 -8.26
C ARG A 182 11.23 -19.96 -8.21
N TYR A 183 9.94 -19.64 -8.07
CA TYR A 183 8.86 -20.61 -7.95
C TYR A 183 8.09 -20.87 -9.25
N LEU A 184 8.26 -20.02 -10.28
CA LEU A 184 7.47 -20.14 -11.52
C LEU A 184 7.63 -21.48 -12.22
N GLU A 185 8.86 -21.98 -12.33
CA GLU A 185 9.15 -23.24 -13.01
C GLU A 185 8.78 -24.46 -12.14
N PRO A 186 9.23 -24.56 -10.87
CA PRO A 186 8.84 -25.64 -9.98
C PRO A 186 7.33 -25.83 -9.84
N GLU A 187 6.58 -24.74 -9.73
CA GLU A 187 5.12 -24.77 -9.56
C GLU A 187 4.35 -24.68 -10.86
N ARG A 188 5.06 -24.66 -12.02
CA ARG A 188 4.48 -24.60 -13.36
C ARG A 188 3.46 -23.47 -13.57
N LEU A 189 3.67 -22.31 -12.88
CA LEU A 189 2.79 -21.17 -13.02
C LEU A 189 3.08 -20.38 -14.29
N GLY A 190 2.40 -20.76 -15.38
CA GLY A 190 2.51 -20.12 -16.68
C GLY A 190 1.86 -18.72 -16.74
N ARG A 191 1.98 -18.07 -17.91
CA ARG A 191 1.46 -16.70 -18.14
C ARG A 191 -0.04 -16.57 -17.87
N TRP A 192 -0.84 -17.55 -18.29
CA TRP A 192 -2.29 -17.55 -18.08
C TRP A 192 -2.67 -17.66 -16.60
N GLY A 193 -1.95 -18.48 -15.82
CA GLY A 193 -2.12 -18.57 -14.37
C GLY A 193 -1.82 -17.23 -13.69
N ARG A 194 -0.68 -16.61 -14.06
CA ARG A 194 -0.30 -15.28 -13.54
C ARG A 194 -1.33 -14.20 -13.91
N LEU A 195 -1.81 -14.21 -15.15
CA LEU A 195 -2.86 -13.27 -15.59
C LEU A 195 -4.13 -13.42 -14.75
N ARG A 196 -4.58 -14.68 -14.56
CA ARG A 196 -5.79 -14.96 -13.74
C ARG A 196 -5.63 -14.46 -12.30
N ILE A 197 -4.48 -14.75 -11.66
CA ILE A 197 -4.22 -14.31 -10.28
C ILE A 197 -4.15 -12.78 -10.22
N GLY A 198 -3.45 -12.16 -11.16
CA GLY A 198 -3.32 -10.70 -11.21
C GLY A 198 -4.66 -10.00 -11.39
N LEU A 199 -5.52 -10.50 -12.29
CA LEU A 199 -6.87 -9.94 -12.49
C LEU A 199 -7.77 -10.16 -11.27
N ALA A 200 -7.69 -11.32 -10.63
CA ALA A 200 -8.42 -11.58 -9.38
C ALA A 200 -7.99 -10.58 -8.29
N ARG A 201 -6.68 -10.38 -8.08
CA ARG A 201 -6.16 -9.44 -7.08
C ARG A 201 -6.54 -7.99 -7.37
N ILE A 202 -6.59 -7.59 -8.65
CA ILE A 202 -7.10 -6.26 -9.04
C ILE A 202 -8.59 -6.13 -8.67
N GLY A 203 -9.40 -7.17 -8.90
CA GLY A 203 -10.81 -7.19 -8.49
C GLY A 203 -11.02 -7.09 -6.98
N GLU A 204 -10.04 -7.50 -6.19
CA GLU A 204 -10.02 -7.37 -4.72
C GLU A 204 -9.51 -6.00 -4.25
N SER A 205 -9.11 -5.07 -5.14
CA SER A 205 -8.60 -3.75 -4.74
C SER A 205 -9.65 -2.83 -4.08
N GLU A 206 -10.94 -3.15 -4.25
CA GLU A 206 -12.05 -2.55 -3.50
C GLU A 206 -12.50 -3.51 -2.38
N ASP A 207 -11.54 -4.17 -1.72
CA ASP A 207 -11.80 -5.11 -0.63
C ASP A 207 -12.19 -4.42 0.68
N ASP A 208 -12.48 -5.24 1.69
CA ASP A 208 -12.94 -4.76 2.98
C ASP A 208 -11.84 -4.05 3.77
N GLU A 209 -10.55 -4.32 3.49
CA GLU A 209 -9.42 -3.71 4.19
C GLU A 209 -9.41 -2.19 4.02
N LEU A 210 -9.42 -1.72 2.77
CA LEU A 210 -9.38 -0.28 2.48
C LEU A 210 -10.66 0.44 2.93
N ALA A 211 -11.82 -0.20 2.76
CA ALA A 211 -13.09 0.35 3.23
C ALA A 211 -13.11 0.45 4.76
N TYR A 212 -12.64 -0.59 5.45
CA TYR A 212 -12.61 -0.60 6.90
C TYR A 212 -11.54 0.35 7.45
N ALA A 213 -10.36 0.44 6.83
CA ALA A 213 -9.34 1.42 7.20
C ALA A 213 -9.86 2.85 7.06
N PHE A 214 -10.59 3.15 5.98
CA PHE A 214 -11.20 4.46 5.76
C PHE A 214 -12.23 4.79 6.83
N TYR A 215 -13.08 3.82 7.20
CA TYR A 215 -14.03 3.94 8.30
C TYR A 215 -13.34 4.14 9.64
N ALA A 216 -12.38 3.29 10.01
CA ALA A 216 -11.66 3.35 11.29
C ALA A 216 -10.89 4.68 11.45
N ALA A 217 -10.39 5.23 10.33
CA ALA A 217 -9.69 6.51 10.29
C ALA A 217 -10.62 7.73 10.39
N SER A 218 -11.91 7.59 10.08
CA SER A 218 -12.85 8.73 10.07
C SER A 218 -13.27 9.20 11.46
N GLY A 219 -13.08 8.38 12.51
CA GLY A 219 -13.52 8.68 13.87
C GLY A 219 -15.04 8.73 14.06
N THR A 220 -15.82 8.34 13.05
CA THR A 220 -17.29 8.33 13.16
C THR A 220 -17.79 7.29 14.16
N SER A 221 -18.88 7.62 14.85
CA SER A 221 -19.61 6.68 15.71
C SER A 221 -20.71 5.90 14.97
N ALA A 222 -20.94 6.20 13.67
CA ALA A 222 -21.90 5.47 12.87
C ALA A 222 -21.46 4.02 12.68
N PRO A 223 -22.38 3.05 12.56
CA PRO A 223 -22.01 1.67 12.25
C PRO A 223 -21.26 1.56 10.93
N TYR A 224 -20.34 0.60 10.84
CA TYR A 224 -19.62 0.32 9.60
C TYR A 224 -20.58 -0.13 8.51
N ASP A 225 -20.53 0.54 7.37
CA ASP A 225 -21.15 0.13 6.13
C ASP A 225 -20.10 0.04 5.03
N ARG A 226 -19.85 -1.19 4.56
CA ARG A 226 -18.82 -1.47 3.57
C ARG A 226 -19.01 -0.70 2.28
N GLN A 227 -20.23 -0.68 1.76
CA GLN A 227 -20.53 -0.06 0.45
C GLN A 227 -20.28 1.45 0.49
N THR A 228 -20.79 2.11 1.52
CA THR A 228 -20.61 3.55 1.72
C THR A 228 -19.12 3.92 1.83
N ASN A 229 -18.37 3.18 2.64
CA ASN A 229 -16.94 3.47 2.86
C ASN A 229 -16.10 3.12 1.62
N THR A 230 -16.38 2.00 0.92
CA THR A 230 -15.73 1.69 -0.37
C THR A 230 -15.97 2.81 -1.39
N HIS A 231 -17.20 3.29 -1.51
CA HIS A 231 -17.54 4.36 -2.46
C HIS A 231 -16.86 5.68 -2.11
N ALA A 232 -16.87 6.06 -0.82
CA ALA A 232 -16.22 7.27 -0.36
C ALA A 232 -14.71 7.24 -0.60
N TYR A 233 -14.04 6.14 -0.23
CA TYR A 233 -12.63 5.93 -0.48
C TYR A 233 -12.30 5.93 -1.97
N ALA A 234 -13.01 5.12 -2.78
CA ALA A 234 -12.75 4.98 -4.21
C ALA A 234 -12.92 6.31 -4.97
N ARG A 235 -13.91 7.12 -4.60
CA ARG A 235 -14.11 8.45 -5.18
C ARG A 235 -12.89 9.34 -5.00
N LEU A 236 -12.30 9.37 -3.81
CA LEU A 236 -11.11 10.16 -3.52
C LEU A 236 -9.85 9.54 -4.16
N ALA A 237 -9.65 8.24 -3.98
CA ALA A 237 -8.45 7.53 -4.44
C ALA A 237 -8.34 7.52 -5.97
N TYR A 238 -9.45 7.31 -6.69
CA TYR A 238 -9.39 7.31 -8.16
C TYR A 238 -9.20 8.70 -8.76
N ALA A 239 -9.60 9.76 -8.05
CA ALA A 239 -9.46 11.14 -8.52
C ALA A 239 -8.01 11.63 -8.58
N VAL A 240 -7.08 11.02 -7.83
CA VAL A 240 -5.68 11.44 -7.83
C VAL A 240 -4.88 10.92 -9.03
N TYR A 241 -5.38 9.86 -9.72
CA TYR A 241 -4.63 9.21 -10.79
C TYR A 241 -4.61 10.01 -12.08
N ARG A 242 -3.40 10.12 -12.68
CA ARG A 242 -3.17 10.59 -14.04
C ARG A 242 -2.81 9.42 -14.95
N ARG A 243 -2.86 9.64 -16.27
CA ARG A 243 -2.55 8.61 -17.27
C ARG A 243 -1.16 8.01 -17.11
N GLU A 244 -0.17 8.81 -16.74
CA GLU A 244 1.21 8.34 -16.54
C GLU A 244 1.34 7.36 -15.37
N HIS A 245 0.57 7.54 -14.28
CA HIS A 245 0.54 6.59 -13.15
C HIS A 245 -0.05 5.26 -13.60
N VAL A 246 -1.18 5.30 -14.29
CA VAL A 246 -1.85 4.11 -14.83
C VAL A 246 -0.96 3.38 -15.84
N TYR A 247 -0.29 4.10 -16.74
CA TYR A 247 0.62 3.51 -17.73
C TYR A 247 1.78 2.76 -17.07
N ARG A 248 2.42 3.37 -16.04
CA ARG A 248 3.52 2.74 -15.29
C ARG A 248 3.05 1.51 -14.52
N ALA A 249 1.91 1.60 -13.82
CA ALA A 249 1.32 0.47 -13.12
C ALA A 249 1.05 -0.69 -14.07
N LEU A 250 0.43 -0.45 -15.20
CA LEU A 250 0.15 -1.46 -16.22
C LEU A 250 1.43 -2.06 -16.83
N ALA A 251 2.48 -1.26 -17.04
CA ALA A 251 3.77 -1.79 -17.48
C ALA A 251 4.35 -2.81 -16.49
N MET A 252 4.30 -2.50 -15.20
CA MET A 252 4.75 -3.41 -14.15
C MET A 252 3.86 -4.66 -14.06
N MET A 253 2.54 -4.51 -14.16
CA MET A 253 1.59 -5.64 -14.19
C MET A 253 1.85 -6.57 -15.36
N LEU A 254 1.97 -6.03 -16.57
CA LEU A 254 2.30 -6.81 -17.77
C LEU A 254 3.62 -7.57 -17.60
N LYS A 255 4.65 -6.92 -17.05
CA LYS A 255 5.92 -7.56 -16.72
C LYS A 255 5.75 -8.72 -15.73
N ALA A 256 5.01 -8.53 -14.65
CA ALA A 256 4.75 -9.58 -13.66
C ALA A 256 3.98 -10.75 -14.27
N MET A 257 3.04 -10.48 -15.16
CA MET A 257 2.27 -11.48 -15.91
C MET A 257 3.10 -12.17 -17.02
N GLY A 258 4.33 -11.70 -17.31
CA GLY A 258 5.20 -12.24 -18.36
C GLY A 258 4.83 -11.77 -19.77
N LEU A 259 4.22 -10.61 -19.87
CA LEU A 259 3.86 -9.93 -21.12
C LEU A 259 4.79 -8.73 -21.35
N PRO A 260 4.91 -8.26 -22.61
CA PRO A 260 5.70 -7.06 -22.92
C PRO A 260 5.17 -5.84 -22.16
N PRO A 261 6.01 -5.16 -21.34
CA PRO A 261 5.56 -4.06 -20.47
C PRO A 261 5.29 -2.76 -21.24
N HIS A 262 5.85 -2.62 -22.45
CA HIS A 262 5.73 -1.42 -23.26
C HIS A 262 5.16 -1.75 -24.64
N GLY A 263 4.64 -0.72 -25.32
CA GLY A 263 4.09 -0.85 -26.68
C GLY A 263 2.60 -0.50 -26.74
N MET A 264 1.99 -0.83 -27.89
CA MET A 264 0.60 -0.46 -28.21
C MET A 264 -0.41 -1.07 -27.24
N LEU A 265 -0.17 -2.31 -26.77
CA LEU A 265 -1.04 -2.96 -25.77
C LEU A 265 -1.13 -2.14 -24.50
N ASN A 266 0.02 -1.80 -23.91
CA ASN A 266 0.04 -0.99 -22.68
C ASN A 266 -0.57 0.40 -22.88
N THR A 267 -0.27 1.05 -24.01
CA THR A 267 -0.83 2.36 -24.35
C THR A 267 -2.35 2.33 -24.45
N GLY A 268 -2.91 1.30 -25.10
CA GLY A 268 -4.35 1.10 -25.23
C GLY A 268 -5.02 0.79 -23.88
N LEU A 269 -4.44 -0.13 -23.10
CA LEU A 269 -4.92 -0.47 -21.77
C LEU A 269 -4.90 0.74 -20.82
N ALA A 270 -3.83 1.54 -20.86
CA ALA A 270 -3.70 2.74 -20.03
C ALA A 270 -4.76 3.79 -20.39
N ALA A 271 -5.05 3.97 -21.66
CA ALA A 271 -6.11 4.88 -22.10
C ALA A 271 -7.49 4.41 -21.63
N ALA A 272 -7.79 3.11 -21.80
CA ALA A 272 -9.05 2.51 -21.39
C ALA A 272 -9.23 2.58 -19.85
N ALA A 273 -8.20 2.19 -19.08
CA ALA A 273 -8.23 2.22 -17.62
C ALA A 273 -8.37 3.66 -17.09
N THR A 274 -7.64 4.63 -17.65
CA THR A 274 -7.79 6.04 -17.25
C THR A 274 -9.21 6.56 -17.51
N ARG A 275 -9.81 6.17 -18.64
CA ARG A 275 -11.19 6.53 -18.98
C ARG A 275 -12.18 5.90 -18.01
N PHE A 276 -11.96 4.64 -17.66
CA PHE A 276 -12.76 3.93 -16.67
C PHE A 276 -12.71 4.59 -15.29
N LEU A 277 -11.50 4.94 -14.79
CA LEU A 277 -11.34 5.63 -13.49
C LEU A 277 -12.09 6.96 -13.47
N ARG A 278 -11.96 7.77 -14.52
CA ARG A 278 -12.70 9.04 -14.64
C ARG A 278 -14.23 8.83 -14.64
N TRP A 279 -14.71 7.83 -15.35
CA TRP A 279 -16.12 7.49 -15.34
C TRP A 279 -16.59 7.04 -13.95
N ARG A 280 -15.81 6.20 -13.25
CA ARG A 280 -16.10 5.76 -11.88
C ARG A 280 -16.19 6.96 -10.93
N VAL A 281 -15.23 7.87 -10.97
CA VAL A 281 -15.24 9.10 -10.14
C VAL A 281 -16.51 9.92 -10.41
N ALA A 282 -16.85 10.16 -11.69
CA ALA A 282 -18.04 10.92 -12.04
C ALA A 282 -19.32 10.26 -11.52
N ARG A 283 -19.44 8.92 -11.65
CA ARG A 283 -20.57 8.17 -11.14
C ARG A 283 -20.69 8.21 -9.62
N LEU A 284 -19.56 8.03 -8.89
CA LEU A 284 -19.51 8.07 -7.43
C LEU A 284 -19.71 9.49 -6.85
N SER A 285 -19.56 10.53 -7.66
CA SER A 285 -19.84 11.90 -7.26
C SER A 285 -21.27 12.34 -7.51
N ALA A 286 -22.02 11.58 -8.32
CA ALA A 286 -23.43 11.84 -8.64
C ALA A 286 -24.41 11.01 -7.78
N ALA A 287 -23.92 10.03 -7.05
CA ALA A 287 -24.67 9.18 -6.12
C ALA A 287 -24.57 9.72 -4.70
#